data_575111e6935a57ecd48aa1f2d7f1589f
#
_entry.id   575111e6935a57ecd48aa1f2d7f1589f
#
_cell.length_a   1.000
_cell.length_b   1.000
_cell.length_c   1.000
_cell.angle_alpha   90.00
_cell.angle_beta   90.00
_cell.angle_gamma   90.00
#
_symmetry.space_group_name_H-M   'P 1'
#
loop_
_entity.id
_entity.type
_entity.pdbx_description
1 polymer ?
#
loop_
_entity_poly.entity_id
_entity_poly.type
_entity_poly.pdbx_seq_one_letter_code
_entity_poly.pdbx_strand_id
1 'polypeptide(L)'
;MNILWHIRFYPPGSNCGSDWYAHELNKFFVSVGHSVKVMLSENDAPYNLDGVEVIAKPVNWGDPISWADVIFTHLDFTPNTCQMVQRKPIVWIMHNTFDYSTVRRNKDRVKVVYNSEAAKEQIWYPNESFVLPPPVDIDYYRVTPGDYITLINLNEAKGAEVFYKLAELMPNQKFLGVKGSYGKQIVKKLPNVEILETQRDIREVYKRTRILLMPSAYESWGRTATEAMASGIPVICTDTFGLRENCGDAGIYCDRKDIQKWVEMIEKLQGKKEYIAASKKARKRAEQLRPDTKLEQFDKFIHHITKKEYDTNRNKSIS
;
A
#
# COMPACT_ATOMS: atom_id res chain seq x y z
N MET A 1 8.79 16.21 -15.91
CA MET A 1 10.13 15.65 -15.59
C MET A 1 10.16 14.14 -15.87
N ASN A 2 11.36 13.57 -15.90
CA ASN A 2 11.60 12.16 -16.12
C ASN A 2 11.75 11.44 -14.79
N ILE A 3 10.86 10.52 -14.48
CA ILE A 3 10.79 9.76 -13.23
C ILE A 3 11.16 8.31 -13.51
N LEU A 4 12.16 7.78 -12.80
CA LEU A 4 12.58 6.40 -12.89
C LEU A 4 12.31 5.68 -11.57
N TRP A 5 11.59 4.57 -11.62
CA TRP A 5 11.52 3.62 -10.50
C TRP A 5 12.55 2.52 -10.67
N HIS A 6 13.29 2.23 -9.63
CA HIS A 6 14.16 1.05 -9.52
C HIS A 6 13.64 0.17 -8.39
N ILE A 7 12.92 -0.88 -8.75
CA ILE A 7 12.19 -1.76 -7.85
C ILE A 7 12.23 -3.21 -8.32
N ARG A 8 11.82 -4.12 -7.45
CA ARG A 8 11.86 -5.55 -7.74
C ARG A 8 10.68 -6.03 -8.59
N PHE A 9 9.49 -5.63 -8.23
CA PHE A 9 8.26 -6.07 -8.85
C PHE A 9 7.36 -4.90 -9.21
N TYR A 10 6.50 -5.11 -10.22
CA TYR A 10 5.49 -4.14 -10.65
C TYR A 10 4.28 -4.87 -11.24
N PRO A 11 3.05 -4.32 -11.16
CA PRO A 11 1.88 -4.92 -11.79
C PRO A 11 2.04 -5.06 -13.33
N PRO A 12 1.44 -6.07 -13.96
CA PRO A 12 0.58 -7.10 -13.39
C PRO A 12 1.34 -8.32 -12.86
N GLY A 13 2.69 -8.33 -12.90
CA GLY A 13 3.53 -9.45 -12.47
C GLY A 13 3.52 -9.68 -10.96
N SER A 14 3.11 -8.68 -10.18
CA SER A 14 2.93 -8.75 -8.73
C SER A 14 1.64 -8.07 -8.30
N ASN A 15 1.10 -8.50 -7.15
CA ASN A 15 -0.13 -7.95 -6.57
C ASN A 15 0.07 -7.56 -5.09
N CYS A 16 1.25 -7.05 -4.75
CA CYS A 16 1.53 -6.54 -3.41
C CYS A 16 1.07 -5.09 -3.24
N GLY A 17 0.71 -4.71 -2.03
CA GLY A 17 0.27 -3.34 -1.72
C GLY A 17 1.31 -2.27 -2.03
N SER A 18 2.62 -2.58 -1.90
CA SER A 18 3.74 -1.70 -2.28
C SER A 18 3.81 -1.43 -3.77
N ASP A 19 3.54 -2.47 -4.59
CA ASP A 19 3.62 -2.37 -6.04
C ASP A 19 2.44 -1.58 -6.60
N TRP A 20 1.25 -1.79 -6.02
CA TRP A 20 0.07 -0.97 -6.30
C TRP A 20 0.22 0.48 -5.81
N TYR A 21 0.93 0.71 -4.70
CA TYR A 21 1.29 2.08 -4.30
C TYR A 21 2.11 2.77 -5.40
N ALA A 22 3.16 2.10 -5.89
CA ALA A 22 3.99 2.63 -6.96
C ALA A 22 3.18 2.87 -8.24
N HIS A 23 2.30 1.95 -8.60
CA HIS A 23 1.49 2.08 -9.81
C HIS A 23 0.48 3.23 -9.75
N GLU A 24 -0.27 3.36 -8.67
CA GLU A 24 -1.23 4.46 -8.49
C GLU A 24 -0.52 5.83 -8.45
N LEU A 25 0.63 5.91 -7.81
CA LEU A 25 1.44 7.13 -7.82
C LEU A 25 1.95 7.45 -9.24
N ASN A 26 2.34 6.44 -10.00
CA ASN A 26 2.81 6.61 -11.38
C ASN A 26 1.68 7.04 -12.33
N LYS A 27 0.47 6.52 -12.17
CA LYS A 27 -0.72 6.99 -12.92
C LYS A 27 -0.93 8.49 -12.69
N PHE A 28 -0.83 8.93 -11.43
CA PHE A 28 -0.90 10.36 -11.13
C PHE A 28 0.22 11.15 -11.84
N PHE A 29 1.46 10.72 -11.76
CA PHE A 29 2.57 11.41 -12.41
C PHE A 29 2.38 11.52 -13.94
N VAL A 30 1.91 10.46 -14.58
CA VAL A 30 1.58 10.47 -16.01
C VAL A 30 0.44 11.47 -16.30
N SER A 31 -0.59 11.50 -15.45
CA SER A 31 -1.74 12.40 -15.63
C SER A 31 -1.39 13.88 -15.52
N VAL A 32 -0.35 14.24 -14.79
CA VAL A 32 0.16 15.63 -14.66
C VAL A 32 1.33 15.93 -15.60
N GLY A 33 1.60 15.03 -16.57
CA GLY A 33 2.53 15.29 -17.68
C GLY A 33 3.99 14.90 -17.42
N HIS A 34 4.26 14.04 -16.44
CA HIS A 34 5.60 13.44 -16.27
C HIS A 34 5.79 12.22 -17.17
N SER A 35 7.04 11.98 -17.58
CA SER A 35 7.44 10.73 -18.23
C SER A 35 7.91 9.75 -17.17
N VAL A 36 7.29 8.58 -17.10
CA VAL A 36 7.56 7.59 -16.04
C VAL A 36 8.08 6.29 -16.65
N LYS A 37 9.21 5.82 -16.14
CA LYS A 37 9.77 4.50 -16.45
C LYS A 37 9.93 3.69 -15.18
N VAL A 38 9.68 2.39 -15.29
CA VAL A 38 9.94 1.41 -14.23
C VAL A 38 11.01 0.45 -14.70
N MET A 39 12.07 0.35 -13.92
CA MET A 39 13.19 -0.55 -14.14
C MET A 39 13.13 -1.68 -13.12
N LEU A 40 12.94 -2.89 -13.59
CA LEU A 40 12.90 -4.10 -12.76
C LEU A 40 14.23 -4.86 -12.86
N SER A 41 14.60 -5.57 -11.80
CA SER A 41 15.82 -6.37 -11.79
C SER A 41 15.77 -7.58 -12.74
N GLU A 42 14.57 -8.11 -12.95
CA GLU A 42 14.34 -9.34 -13.70
C GLU A 42 13.12 -9.15 -14.62
N ASN A 43 13.29 -8.41 -15.70
CA ASN A 43 12.24 -8.23 -16.70
C ASN A 43 12.86 -8.38 -18.09
N ASP A 44 12.51 -9.44 -18.77
CA ASP A 44 13.06 -9.75 -20.11
C ASP A 44 12.27 -9.09 -21.25
N ALA A 45 11.01 -8.71 -21.01
CA ALA A 45 10.15 -8.10 -22.01
C ALA A 45 9.55 -6.77 -21.51
N PRO A 46 9.73 -5.66 -22.25
CA PRO A 46 9.14 -4.39 -21.91
C PRO A 46 7.61 -4.43 -22.12
N TYR A 47 6.88 -3.62 -21.33
CA TYR A 47 5.43 -3.42 -21.51
C TYR A 47 5.03 -2.02 -21.06
N ASN A 48 3.81 -1.62 -21.41
CA ASN A 48 3.19 -0.38 -20.93
C ASN A 48 1.95 -0.73 -20.12
N LEU A 49 1.79 -0.04 -18.99
CA LEU A 49 0.62 -0.18 -18.12
C LEU A 49 0.14 1.23 -17.73
N ASP A 50 -1.04 1.63 -18.19
CA ASP A 50 -1.66 2.93 -17.90
C ASP A 50 -0.74 4.14 -18.17
N GLY A 51 0.00 4.10 -19.28
CA GLY A 51 0.95 5.15 -19.68
C GLY A 51 2.33 5.05 -19.01
N VAL A 52 2.53 4.10 -18.12
CA VAL A 52 3.82 3.83 -17.45
C VAL A 52 4.63 2.83 -18.28
N GLU A 53 5.82 3.22 -18.71
CA GLU A 53 6.75 2.37 -19.44
C GLU A 53 7.52 1.46 -18.48
N VAL A 54 7.28 0.16 -18.51
CA VAL A 54 8.12 -0.82 -17.81
C VAL A 54 9.17 -1.32 -18.77
N ILE A 55 10.43 -0.95 -18.53
CA ILE A 55 11.52 -1.29 -19.44
C ILE A 55 12.04 -2.70 -19.19
N ALA A 56 12.53 -3.35 -20.27
CA ALA A 56 13.31 -4.57 -20.11
C ALA A 56 14.56 -4.31 -19.28
N LYS A 57 15.12 -5.36 -18.67
CA LYS A 57 16.39 -5.28 -17.95
C LYS A 57 17.45 -4.63 -18.85
N PRO A 58 18.01 -3.48 -18.47
CA PRO A 58 18.92 -2.77 -19.36
C PRO A 58 20.27 -3.48 -19.43
N VAL A 59 20.89 -3.45 -20.60
CA VAL A 59 22.28 -3.90 -20.79
C VAL A 59 23.23 -2.98 -20.01
N ASN A 60 22.98 -1.66 -20.09
CA ASN A 60 23.70 -0.64 -19.32
C ASN A 60 22.73 0.05 -18.35
N TRP A 61 22.90 -0.19 -17.06
CA TRP A 61 22.08 0.41 -15.99
C TRP A 61 22.23 1.94 -15.91
N GLY A 62 23.32 2.48 -16.43
CA GLY A 62 23.57 3.93 -16.48
C GLY A 62 22.62 4.68 -17.41
N ASP A 63 22.10 4.06 -18.46
CA ASP A 63 21.28 4.73 -19.46
C ASP A 63 19.93 5.21 -18.89
N PRO A 64 19.10 4.36 -18.25
CA PRO A 64 17.87 4.82 -17.64
C PRO A 64 18.12 5.76 -16.45
N ILE A 65 19.20 5.57 -15.69
CA ILE A 65 19.59 6.50 -14.61
C ILE A 65 19.92 7.87 -15.17
N SER A 66 20.67 7.94 -16.27
CA SER A 66 21.04 9.21 -16.93
C SER A 66 19.83 9.96 -17.47
N TRP A 67 18.85 9.24 -18.01
CA TRP A 67 17.60 9.81 -18.51
C TRP A 67 16.73 10.45 -17.41
N ALA A 68 16.73 9.92 -16.19
CA ALA A 68 15.85 10.36 -15.11
C ALA A 68 16.28 11.68 -14.48
N ASP A 69 15.36 12.50 -14.03
CA ASP A 69 15.57 13.65 -13.15
C ASP A 69 15.58 13.26 -11.67
N VAL A 70 14.77 12.25 -11.32
CA VAL A 70 14.62 11.70 -9.97
C VAL A 70 14.43 10.19 -10.01
N ILE A 71 14.97 9.47 -9.02
CA ILE A 71 14.86 8.02 -8.93
C ILE A 71 14.03 7.65 -7.71
N PHE A 72 13.03 6.82 -7.91
CA PHE A 72 12.21 6.24 -6.84
C PHE A 72 12.64 4.80 -6.54
N THR A 73 12.56 4.42 -5.28
CA THR A 73 12.82 3.05 -4.83
C THR A 73 12.06 2.73 -3.56
N HIS A 74 11.98 1.45 -3.23
CA HIS A 74 11.40 0.99 -1.99
C HIS A 74 11.98 -0.35 -1.53
N LEU A 75 11.68 -0.74 -0.28
CA LEU A 75 12.01 -2.03 0.32
C LEU A 75 13.51 -2.39 0.17
N ASP A 76 13.78 -3.64 -0.14
CA ASP A 76 15.12 -4.24 -0.24
C ASP A 76 15.97 -3.72 -1.43
N PHE A 77 15.35 -3.01 -2.37
CA PHE A 77 16.06 -2.38 -3.50
C PHE A 77 16.78 -1.07 -3.13
N THR A 78 16.43 -0.47 -2.02
CA THR A 78 17.00 0.81 -1.57
C THR A 78 18.53 0.83 -1.48
N PRO A 79 19.21 -0.17 -0.89
CA PRO A 79 20.68 -0.19 -0.86
C PRO A 79 21.31 -0.21 -2.24
N ASN A 80 20.80 -1.04 -3.15
CA ASN A 80 21.30 -1.15 -4.53
C ASN A 80 21.12 0.17 -5.29
N THR A 81 19.95 0.79 -5.17
CA THR A 81 19.68 2.11 -5.78
C THR A 81 20.65 3.17 -5.25
N CYS A 82 20.89 3.22 -3.95
CA CYS A 82 21.83 4.17 -3.35
C CYS A 82 23.28 3.96 -3.84
N GLN A 83 23.67 2.73 -4.13
CA GLN A 83 24.99 2.39 -4.66
C GLN A 83 25.13 2.81 -6.15
N MET A 84 24.11 2.53 -6.95
CA MET A 84 24.10 2.80 -8.39
C MET A 84 23.97 4.29 -8.73
N VAL A 85 23.13 5.01 -7.98
CA VAL A 85 22.81 6.41 -8.24
C VAL A 85 23.71 7.32 -7.41
N GLN A 86 24.57 8.11 -8.06
CA GLN A 86 25.58 8.94 -7.37
C GLN A 86 25.21 10.43 -7.30
N ARG A 87 24.50 10.96 -8.31
CA ARG A 87 24.35 12.41 -8.49
C ARG A 87 22.91 12.90 -8.66
N LYS A 88 21.92 12.04 -8.43
CA LYS A 88 20.50 12.39 -8.59
C LYS A 88 19.75 12.20 -7.28
N PRO A 89 18.67 12.94 -7.03
CA PRO A 89 17.85 12.73 -5.85
C PRO A 89 17.21 11.35 -5.92
N ILE A 90 17.17 10.66 -4.78
CA ILE A 90 16.52 9.38 -4.59
C ILE A 90 15.33 9.61 -3.67
N VAL A 91 14.15 9.18 -4.07
CA VAL A 91 12.95 9.16 -3.25
C VAL A 91 12.71 7.72 -2.79
N TRP A 92 12.84 7.51 -1.50
CA TRP A 92 12.58 6.21 -0.88
C TRP A 92 11.17 6.18 -0.28
N ILE A 93 10.31 5.28 -0.81
CA ILE A 93 8.99 5.06 -0.25
C ILE A 93 9.08 4.01 0.86
N MET A 94 8.71 4.41 2.07
CA MET A 94 8.77 3.56 3.25
C MET A 94 7.44 2.83 3.45
N HIS A 95 7.46 1.51 3.34
CA HIS A 95 6.28 0.64 3.50
C HIS A 95 6.25 -0.11 4.85
N ASN A 96 7.33 -0.05 5.62
CA ASN A 96 7.46 -0.68 6.92
C ASN A 96 8.35 0.17 7.84
N THR A 97 8.41 -0.16 9.11
CA THR A 97 9.24 0.55 10.10
C THR A 97 10.57 -0.15 10.38
N PHE A 98 11.12 -0.89 9.40
CA PHE A 98 12.46 -1.43 9.52
C PHE A 98 13.51 -0.34 9.34
N ASP A 99 14.60 -0.38 10.11
CA ASP A 99 15.67 0.59 9.99
C ASP A 99 16.59 0.26 8.82
N TYR A 100 16.72 1.22 7.90
CA TYR A 100 17.60 1.14 6.75
C TYR A 100 18.79 2.08 6.95
N SER A 101 19.88 1.58 7.52
CA SER A 101 21.10 2.37 7.77
C SER A 101 21.67 3.06 6.52
N THR A 102 21.45 2.46 5.34
CA THR A 102 21.82 3.05 4.04
C THR A 102 21.08 4.36 3.78
N VAL A 103 19.81 4.47 4.17
CA VAL A 103 19.01 5.70 4.05
C VAL A 103 19.62 6.79 4.94
N ARG A 104 19.93 6.48 6.20
CA ARG A 104 20.52 7.43 7.16
C ARG A 104 21.88 7.96 6.68
N ARG A 105 22.72 7.08 6.13
CA ARG A 105 24.05 7.45 5.61
C ARG A 105 23.99 8.34 4.36
N ASN A 106 22.90 8.31 3.62
CA ASN A 106 22.70 9.11 2.41
C ASN A 106 21.67 10.23 2.61
N LYS A 107 21.62 10.85 3.80
CA LYS A 107 20.60 11.81 4.22
C LYS A 107 20.40 13.00 3.26
N ASP A 108 21.46 13.48 2.62
CA ASP A 108 21.39 14.64 1.74
C ASP A 108 20.76 14.29 0.38
N ARG A 109 20.99 13.07 -0.11
CA ARG A 109 20.55 12.59 -1.41
C ARG A 109 19.24 11.82 -1.38
N VAL A 110 19.01 11.02 -0.34
CA VAL A 110 17.77 10.25 -0.17
C VAL A 110 16.73 11.10 0.54
N LYS A 111 15.56 11.21 -0.07
CA LYS A 111 14.36 11.80 0.54
C LYS A 111 13.43 10.68 0.98
N VAL A 112 12.85 10.82 2.17
CA VAL A 112 12.02 9.77 2.77
C VAL A 112 10.55 10.09 2.60
N VAL A 113 9.79 9.19 2.01
CA VAL A 113 8.33 9.27 1.94
C VAL A 113 7.74 8.23 2.87
N TYR A 114 7.18 8.68 3.97
CA TYR A 114 6.47 7.84 4.92
C TYR A 114 5.06 7.56 4.40
N ASN A 115 4.59 6.34 4.56
CA ASN A 115 3.23 5.97 4.16
C ASN A 115 2.16 6.30 5.23
N SER A 116 2.56 6.88 6.37
CA SER A 116 1.67 7.37 7.43
C SER A 116 2.43 8.30 8.38
N GLU A 117 1.74 9.21 9.06
CA GLU A 117 2.32 10.01 10.14
C GLU A 117 2.76 9.09 11.31
N ALA A 118 1.94 8.10 11.63
CA ALA A 118 2.25 7.12 12.66
C ALA A 118 3.52 6.31 12.34
N ALA A 119 3.79 5.97 11.08
CA ALA A 119 5.04 5.33 10.69
C ALA A 119 6.24 6.25 10.88
N LYS A 120 6.08 7.57 10.61
CA LYS A 120 7.12 8.58 10.86
C LYS A 120 7.42 8.76 12.35
N GLU A 121 6.42 8.64 13.21
CA GLU A 121 6.58 8.66 14.67
C GLU A 121 7.28 7.39 15.19
N GLN A 122 7.04 6.23 14.57
CA GLN A 122 7.67 4.97 14.96
C GLN A 122 9.16 4.92 14.63
N ILE A 123 9.54 5.49 13.45
CA ILE A 123 10.93 5.53 13.02
C ILE A 123 11.20 6.83 12.28
N TRP A 124 12.04 7.65 12.87
CA TRP A 124 12.42 8.92 12.28
C TRP A 124 13.77 8.83 11.56
N TYR A 125 13.83 9.47 10.38
CA TYR A 125 15.05 9.67 9.60
C TYR A 125 15.41 11.15 9.51
N PRO A 126 16.70 11.54 9.59
CA PRO A 126 17.16 12.94 9.50
C PRO A 126 17.06 13.52 8.07
N ASN A 127 16.53 12.75 7.15
CA ASN A 127 16.37 13.07 5.74
C ASN A 127 15.21 14.07 5.54
N GLU A 128 15.31 14.90 4.51
CA GLU A 128 14.14 15.64 4.04
C GLU A 128 13.01 14.68 3.69
N SER A 129 11.80 14.93 4.17
CA SER A 129 10.74 13.92 4.13
C SER A 129 9.36 14.48 3.81
N PHE A 130 8.51 13.59 3.33
CA PHE A 130 7.09 13.84 3.08
C PHE A 130 6.25 12.68 3.64
N VAL A 131 4.99 12.92 3.97
CA VAL A 131 4.04 11.86 4.34
C VAL A 131 2.99 11.75 3.27
N LEU A 132 3.00 10.60 2.57
CA LEU A 132 2.04 10.27 1.52
C LEU A 132 1.43 8.90 1.83
N PRO A 133 0.20 8.86 2.35
CA PRO A 133 -0.54 7.60 2.46
C PRO A 133 -0.68 6.92 1.10
N PRO A 134 -0.81 5.58 1.07
CA PRO A 134 -1.02 4.87 -0.18
C PRO A 134 -2.17 5.47 -0.99
N PRO A 135 -1.92 5.97 -2.20
CA PRO A 135 -2.98 6.49 -3.05
C PRO A 135 -3.99 5.38 -3.35
N VAL A 136 -5.27 5.67 -3.16
CA VAL A 136 -6.37 4.76 -3.49
C VAL A 136 -7.42 5.57 -4.25
N ASP A 137 -7.71 5.17 -5.46
CA ASP A 137 -8.82 5.71 -6.23
C ASP A 137 -10.14 5.24 -5.63
N ILE A 138 -10.75 6.08 -4.81
CA ILE A 138 -11.97 5.76 -4.05
C ILE A 138 -13.12 5.40 -4.98
N ASP A 139 -13.24 6.03 -6.13
CA ASP A 139 -14.34 5.77 -7.06
C ASP A 139 -14.13 4.43 -7.79
N TYR A 140 -12.89 4.07 -8.13
CA TYR A 140 -12.55 2.79 -8.74
C TYR A 140 -12.90 1.60 -7.82
N TYR A 141 -12.67 1.73 -6.51
CA TYR A 141 -12.96 0.64 -5.55
C TYR A 141 -14.42 0.61 -5.07
N ARG A 142 -15.28 1.51 -5.55
CA ARG A 142 -16.68 1.57 -5.14
C ARG A 142 -17.51 0.50 -5.84
N VAL A 143 -17.91 -0.52 -5.07
CA VAL A 143 -18.78 -1.62 -5.53
C VAL A 143 -19.93 -1.84 -4.55
N THR A 144 -20.93 -2.64 -4.94
CA THR A 144 -22.00 -3.10 -4.03
C THR A 144 -21.45 -4.25 -3.20
N PRO A 145 -21.44 -4.15 -1.85
CA PRO A 145 -20.99 -5.21 -0.95
C PRO A 145 -21.85 -6.47 -1.01
N GLY A 146 -21.22 -7.62 -0.77
CA GLY A 146 -21.88 -8.93 -0.68
C GLY A 146 -22.25 -9.35 0.74
N ASP A 147 -22.11 -10.65 1.05
CA ASP A 147 -22.55 -11.26 2.31
C ASP A 147 -21.46 -12.02 3.08
N TYR A 148 -20.24 -12.09 2.58
CA TYR A 148 -19.13 -12.79 3.21
C TYR A 148 -18.39 -11.95 4.26
N ILE A 149 -17.89 -12.65 5.29
CA ILE A 149 -16.89 -12.13 6.22
C ILE A 149 -15.51 -12.49 5.63
N THR A 150 -14.73 -11.50 5.25
CA THR A 150 -13.56 -11.72 4.38
C THR A 150 -12.24 -11.40 5.08
N LEU A 151 -11.22 -12.25 4.88
CA LEU A 151 -9.82 -11.95 5.15
C LEU A 151 -9.03 -12.02 3.84
N ILE A 152 -8.25 -10.98 3.56
CA ILE A 152 -7.32 -10.93 2.42
C ILE A 152 -5.90 -11.17 2.91
N ASN A 153 -5.22 -12.12 2.28
CA ASN A 153 -3.92 -12.67 2.62
C ASN A 153 -3.94 -13.58 3.87
N LEU A 154 -4.09 -14.87 3.61
CA LEU A 154 -4.22 -15.94 4.61
C LEU A 154 -2.87 -16.33 5.26
N ASN A 155 -2.01 -15.35 5.56
CA ASN A 155 -0.78 -15.64 6.29
C ASN A 155 -0.93 -15.39 7.81
N GLU A 156 0.02 -15.88 8.58
CA GLU A 156 0.03 -15.77 10.04
C GLU A 156 0.01 -14.30 10.52
N ALA A 157 0.85 -13.44 9.91
CA ALA A 157 0.96 -12.04 10.29
C ALA A 157 -0.33 -11.26 10.03
N LYS A 158 -1.11 -11.65 9.01
CA LYS A 158 -2.42 -11.07 8.69
C LYS A 158 -3.57 -11.68 9.49
N GLY A 159 -3.28 -12.72 10.30
CA GLY A 159 -4.24 -13.28 11.26
C GLY A 159 -5.13 -14.38 10.71
N ALA A 160 -4.60 -15.23 9.82
CA ALA A 160 -5.33 -16.39 9.31
C ALA A 160 -5.87 -17.30 10.43
N GLU A 161 -5.13 -17.44 11.54
CA GLU A 161 -5.58 -18.24 12.68
C GLU A 161 -6.83 -17.66 13.34
N VAL A 162 -6.89 -16.32 13.51
CA VAL A 162 -8.08 -15.63 14.03
C VAL A 162 -9.27 -15.85 13.10
N PHE A 163 -9.06 -15.70 11.80
CA PHE A 163 -10.09 -15.93 10.78
C PHE A 163 -10.68 -17.32 10.85
N TYR A 164 -9.85 -18.37 10.92
CA TYR A 164 -10.35 -19.75 11.01
C TYR A 164 -11.03 -20.03 12.35
N LYS A 165 -10.51 -19.47 13.45
CA LYS A 165 -11.15 -19.61 14.75
C LYS A 165 -12.55 -19.00 14.79
N LEU A 166 -12.73 -17.85 14.16
CA LEU A 166 -14.03 -17.21 14.00
C LEU A 166 -14.97 -18.05 13.14
N ALA A 167 -14.48 -18.63 12.04
CA ALA A 167 -15.27 -19.51 11.19
C ALA A 167 -15.74 -20.78 11.93
N GLU A 168 -14.89 -21.36 12.78
CA GLU A 168 -15.27 -22.50 13.65
C GLU A 168 -16.35 -22.13 14.66
N LEU A 169 -16.27 -20.95 15.28
CA LEU A 169 -17.24 -20.49 16.28
C LEU A 169 -18.56 -19.99 15.68
N MET A 170 -18.57 -19.65 14.40
CA MET A 170 -19.74 -19.05 13.72
C MET A 170 -20.13 -19.88 12.47
N PRO A 171 -20.56 -21.15 12.64
CA PRO A 171 -20.79 -22.07 11.52
C PRO A 171 -21.88 -21.62 10.55
N ASN A 172 -22.80 -20.77 11.00
CA ASN A 172 -23.89 -20.24 10.19
C ASN A 172 -23.51 -18.97 9.38
N GLN A 173 -22.29 -18.42 9.56
CA GLN A 173 -21.78 -17.28 8.81
C GLN A 173 -20.92 -17.76 7.64
N LYS A 174 -20.94 -17.02 6.54
CA LYS A 174 -20.13 -17.29 5.35
C LYS A 174 -18.79 -16.57 5.46
N PHE A 175 -17.70 -17.30 5.34
CA PHE A 175 -16.36 -16.77 5.39
C PHE A 175 -15.66 -16.90 4.03
N LEU A 176 -14.94 -15.88 3.62
CA LEU A 176 -14.15 -15.82 2.39
C LEU A 176 -12.68 -15.54 2.71
N GLY A 177 -11.85 -16.52 2.50
CA GLY A 177 -10.40 -16.36 2.59
C GLY A 177 -9.80 -16.13 1.20
N VAL A 178 -9.00 -15.10 1.04
CA VAL A 178 -8.31 -14.80 -0.22
C VAL A 178 -6.82 -14.98 -0.01
N LYS A 179 -6.16 -15.81 -0.85
CA LYS A 179 -4.70 -15.96 -0.78
C LYS A 179 -4.01 -14.67 -1.18
N GLY A 180 -2.97 -14.32 -0.45
CA GLY A 180 -2.14 -13.14 -0.73
C GLY A 180 -0.96 -13.44 -1.65
N SER A 181 -0.27 -12.40 -2.10
CA SER A 181 0.89 -12.49 -2.99
C SER A 181 2.19 -12.83 -2.25
N TYR A 182 2.20 -12.82 -0.92
CA TYR A 182 3.39 -13.07 -0.12
C TYR A 182 3.10 -13.79 1.18
N GLY A 183 4.13 -14.40 1.75
CA GLY A 183 4.04 -15.19 2.97
C GLY A 183 3.42 -16.58 2.77
N LYS A 184 3.67 -17.47 3.72
CA LYS A 184 3.09 -18.82 3.70
C LYS A 184 1.58 -18.70 3.96
N GLN A 185 0.77 -19.14 3.00
CA GLN A 185 -0.67 -19.13 3.14
C GLN A 185 -1.15 -20.33 3.98
N ILE A 186 -1.97 -20.06 4.99
CA ILE A 186 -2.60 -21.06 5.85
C ILE A 186 -3.97 -21.35 5.26
N VAL A 187 -4.22 -22.58 4.84
CA VAL A 187 -5.48 -23.02 4.26
C VAL A 187 -6.03 -24.17 5.07
N LYS A 188 -7.22 -23.98 5.64
CA LYS A 188 -8.00 -25.02 6.33
C LYS A 188 -9.33 -25.24 5.63
N LYS A 189 -9.81 -26.48 5.56
CA LYS A 189 -11.13 -26.81 5.01
C LYS A 189 -12.17 -26.75 6.13
N LEU A 190 -13.09 -25.82 6.03
CA LEU A 190 -14.27 -25.71 6.90
C LEU A 190 -15.52 -25.56 6.02
N PRO A 191 -16.68 -26.10 6.44
CA PRO A 191 -17.88 -26.11 5.60
C PRO A 191 -18.39 -24.72 5.19
N ASN A 192 -18.13 -23.72 6.04
CA ASN A 192 -18.57 -22.33 5.87
C ASN A 192 -17.47 -21.39 5.37
N VAL A 193 -16.32 -21.94 4.93
CA VAL A 193 -15.18 -21.16 4.42
C VAL A 193 -14.95 -21.47 2.95
N GLU A 194 -15.02 -20.45 2.13
CA GLU A 194 -14.58 -20.49 0.74
C GLU A 194 -13.17 -19.87 0.62
N ILE A 195 -12.31 -20.46 -0.20
CA ILE A 195 -10.95 -19.97 -0.43
C ILE A 195 -10.81 -19.57 -1.90
N LEU A 196 -10.36 -18.34 -2.13
CA LEU A 196 -9.98 -17.86 -3.46
C LEU A 196 -8.46 -17.77 -3.58
N GLU A 197 -7.96 -18.03 -4.78
CA GLU A 197 -6.60 -17.68 -5.17
C GLU A 197 -6.44 -16.15 -5.18
N THR A 198 -5.20 -15.67 -5.27
CA THR A 198 -4.90 -14.24 -5.43
C THR A 198 -5.66 -13.66 -6.62
N GLN A 199 -6.42 -12.61 -6.40
CA GLN A 199 -7.25 -12.00 -7.43
C GLN A 199 -6.51 -10.84 -8.12
N ARG A 200 -6.59 -10.75 -9.44
CA ARG A 200 -6.06 -9.62 -10.19
C ARG A 200 -6.87 -8.35 -9.96
N ASP A 201 -8.19 -8.48 -9.97
CA ASP A 201 -9.10 -7.39 -9.64
C ASP A 201 -9.74 -7.67 -8.27
N ILE A 202 -9.21 -6.99 -7.26
CA ILE A 202 -9.67 -7.15 -5.87
C ILE A 202 -11.12 -6.68 -5.67
N ARG A 203 -11.68 -5.90 -6.60
CA ARG A 203 -13.08 -5.47 -6.52
C ARG A 203 -14.05 -6.66 -6.59
N GLU A 204 -13.67 -7.73 -7.28
CA GLU A 204 -14.47 -8.97 -7.32
C GLU A 204 -14.57 -9.62 -5.93
N VAL A 205 -13.55 -9.44 -5.08
CA VAL A 205 -13.61 -9.84 -3.67
C VAL A 205 -14.53 -8.90 -2.89
N TYR A 206 -14.41 -7.58 -3.08
CA TYR A 206 -15.26 -6.62 -2.36
C TYR A 206 -16.75 -6.72 -2.73
N LYS A 207 -17.10 -7.09 -3.97
CA LYS A 207 -18.49 -7.41 -4.37
C LYS A 207 -19.08 -8.58 -3.58
N ARG A 208 -18.26 -9.43 -3.00
CA ARG A 208 -18.68 -10.56 -2.18
C ARG A 208 -18.59 -10.28 -0.68
N THR A 209 -17.86 -9.24 -0.29
CA THR A 209 -17.53 -8.92 1.11
C THR A 209 -18.60 -8.07 1.75
N ARG A 210 -19.11 -8.53 2.90
CA ARG A 210 -19.96 -7.76 3.82
C ARG A 210 -19.15 -7.07 4.90
N ILE A 211 -18.17 -7.78 5.48
CA ILE A 211 -17.31 -7.31 6.56
C ILE A 211 -15.87 -7.69 6.20
N LEU A 212 -14.95 -6.73 6.25
CA LEU A 212 -13.53 -7.01 6.13
C LEU A 212 -12.91 -7.22 7.50
N LEU A 213 -12.22 -8.35 7.69
CA LEU A 213 -11.41 -8.64 8.87
C LEU A 213 -9.95 -8.29 8.60
N MET A 214 -9.33 -7.57 9.52
CA MET A 214 -7.89 -7.26 9.50
C MET A 214 -7.25 -7.54 10.87
N PRO A 215 -7.16 -8.80 11.30
CA PRO A 215 -6.54 -9.19 12.57
C PRO A 215 -5.01 -9.22 12.46
N SER A 216 -4.44 -8.22 11.78
CA SER A 216 -3.01 -8.12 11.50
C SER A 216 -2.19 -7.87 12.76
N ALA A 217 -1.04 -8.52 12.87
CA ALA A 217 -0.09 -8.23 13.94
C ALA A 217 0.61 -6.88 13.75
N TYR A 218 0.72 -6.46 12.49
CA TYR A 218 1.37 -5.21 12.08
C TYR A 218 0.74 -4.69 10.79
N GLU A 219 0.48 -3.39 10.74
CA GLU A 219 0.16 -2.62 9.54
C GLU A 219 0.76 -1.23 9.64
N SER A 220 1.48 -0.81 8.63
CA SER A 220 1.98 0.56 8.51
C SER A 220 0.93 1.52 7.95
N TRP A 221 -0.08 0.99 7.23
CA TRP A 221 -1.26 1.69 6.75
C TRP A 221 -2.49 0.76 6.66
N GLY A 222 -2.37 -0.36 5.92
CA GLY A 222 -3.48 -1.28 5.67
C GLY A 222 -4.34 -0.83 4.47
N ARG A 223 -3.75 -0.74 3.28
CA ARG A 223 -4.41 -0.29 2.04
C ARG A 223 -5.78 -0.95 1.79
N THR A 224 -5.92 -2.25 2.05
CA THR A 224 -7.18 -2.99 1.88
C THR A 224 -8.33 -2.44 2.74
N ALA A 225 -8.05 -1.79 3.88
CA ALA A 225 -9.07 -1.10 4.66
C ALA A 225 -9.63 0.10 3.90
N THR A 226 -8.77 0.94 3.31
CA THR A 226 -9.21 2.09 2.51
C THR A 226 -10.06 1.64 1.33
N GLU A 227 -9.62 0.61 0.61
CA GLU A 227 -10.32 0.04 -0.54
C GLU A 227 -11.71 -0.51 -0.16
N ALA A 228 -11.80 -1.26 0.93
CA ALA A 228 -13.07 -1.79 1.44
C ALA A 228 -14.02 -0.66 1.89
N MET A 229 -13.48 0.33 2.62
CA MET A 229 -14.25 1.48 3.08
C MET A 229 -14.81 2.32 1.93
N ALA A 230 -14.16 2.37 0.77
CA ALA A 230 -14.68 3.02 -0.43
C ALA A 230 -16.05 2.44 -0.85
N SER A 231 -16.24 1.14 -0.70
CA SER A 231 -17.52 0.45 -0.93
C SER A 231 -18.48 0.54 0.28
N GLY A 232 -18.06 1.14 1.38
CA GLY A 232 -18.83 1.15 2.63
C GLY A 232 -18.83 -0.20 3.34
N ILE A 233 -17.84 -1.03 3.13
CA ILE A 233 -17.63 -2.28 3.85
C ILE A 233 -17.05 -1.95 5.22
N PRO A 234 -17.72 -2.30 6.34
CA PRO A 234 -17.17 -2.15 7.68
C PRO A 234 -15.89 -2.97 7.86
N VAL A 235 -14.91 -2.37 8.53
CA VAL A 235 -13.62 -3.01 8.82
C VAL A 235 -13.52 -3.29 10.32
N ILE A 236 -13.40 -4.58 10.69
CA ILE A 236 -13.03 -5.01 12.04
C ILE A 236 -11.55 -5.31 12.01
N CYS A 237 -10.76 -4.65 12.86
CA CYS A 237 -9.32 -4.72 12.79
C CYS A 237 -8.64 -4.67 14.15
N THR A 238 -7.38 -5.09 14.18
CA THR A 238 -6.51 -4.84 15.33
C THR A 238 -6.12 -3.37 15.43
N ASP A 239 -5.82 -2.93 16.64
CA ASP A 239 -5.40 -1.56 16.93
C ASP A 239 -3.90 -1.37 16.66
N THR A 240 -3.48 -1.53 15.39
CA THR A 240 -2.14 -1.16 14.98
C THR A 240 -2.08 0.33 14.66
N PHE A 241 -0.90 0.94 14.78
CA PHE A 241 -0.74 2.38 14.53
C PHE A 241 -1.22 2.79 13.13
N GLY A 242 -0.90 1.99 12.09
CA GLY A 242 -1.32 2.30 10.71
C GLY A 242 -2.82 2.13 10.49
N LEU A 243 -3.45 1.09 11.06
CA LEU A 243 -4.91 0.93 10.98
C LEU A 243 -5.65 1.98 11.81
N ARG A 244 -5.09 2.43 12.92
CA ARG A 244 -5.64 3.54 13.71
C ARG A 244 -5.65 4.83 12.91
N GLU A 245 -4.56 5.17 12.23
CA GLU A 245 -4.49 6.34 11.36
C GLU A 245 -5.39 6.19 10.13
N ASN A 246 -5.39 5.03 9.48
CA ASN A 246 -6.18 4.77 8.28
C ASN A 246 -7.69 4.79 8.56
N CYS A 247 -8.15 3.93 9.47
CA CYS A 247 -9.59 3.73 9.70
C CYS A 247 -10.21 4.81 10.61
N GLY A 248 -9.43 5.44 11.51
CA GLY A 248 -9.96 6.44 12.45
C GLY A 248 -11.21 5.95 13.17
N ASP A 249 -12.23 6.80 13.27
CA ASP A 249 -13.52 6.48 13.92
C ASP A 249 -14.41 5.50 13.15
N ALA A 250 -14.03 5.12 11.93
CA ALA A 250 -14.74 4.12 11.14
C ALA A 250 -14.25 2.69 11.43
N GLY A 251 -13.05 2.53 11.99
CA GLY A 251 -12.51 1.24 12.41
C GLY A 251 -13.24 0.66 13.63
N ILE A 252 -13.46 -0.64 13.60
CA ILE A 252 -13.99 -1.39 14.76
C ILE A 252 -12.81 -2.18 15.31
N TYR A 253 -12.26 -1.72 16.43
CA TYR A 253 -10.99 -2.22 16.95
C TYR A 253 -11.20 -3.35 17.94
N CYS A 254 -10.51 -4.48 17.73
CA CYS A 254 -10.50 -5.64 18.61
C CYS A 254 -9.06 -6.07 18.90
N ASP A 255 -8.77 -6.50 20.12
CA ASP A 255 -7.50 -7.17 20.42
C ASP A 255 -7.44 -8.48 19.64
N ARG A 256 -6.29 -8.79 19.03
CA ARG A 256 -6.07 -9.98 18.22
C ARG A 256 -6.34 -11.27 19.01
N LYS A 257 -6.11 -11.25 20.32
CA LYS A 257 -6.26 -12.40 21.22
C LYS A 257 -7.68 -12.54 21.79
N ASP A 258 -8.47 -11.49 21.76
CA ASP A 258 -9.84 -11.49 22.29
C ASP A 258 -10.85 -11.96 21.22
N ILE A 259 -10.83 -13.25 20.92
CA ILE A 259 -11.71 -13.87 19.90
C ILE A 259 -13.18 -13.59 20.17
N GLN A 260 -13.60 -13.55 21.45
CA GLN A 260 -14.98 -13.31 21.80
C GLN A 260 -15.44 -11.90 21.40
N LYS A 261 -14.56 -10.90 21.50
CA LYS A 261 -14.84 -9.54 21.03
C LYS A 261 -15.04 -9.46 19.52
N TRP A 262 -14.27 -10.23 18.76
CA TRP A 262 -14.45 -10.33 17.30
C TRP A 262 -15.82 -10.95 16.96
N VAL A 263 -16.22 -12.03 17.64
CA VAL A 263 -17.56 -12.65 17.48
C VAL A 263 -18.64 -11.63 17.76
N GLU A 264 -18.60 -10.96 18.93
CA GLU A 264 -19.57 -9.92 19.32
C GLU A 264 -19.71 -8.82 18.25
N MET A 265 -18.59 -8.33 17.71
CA MET A 265 -18.64 -7.26 16.71
C MET A 265 -19.17 -7.74 15.36
N ILE A 266 -18.87 -8.97 14.95
CA ILE A 266 -19.43 -9.57 13.75
C ILE A 266 -20.94 -9.75 13.92
N GLU A 267 -21.41 -10.31 15.03
CA GLU A 267 -22.83 -10.49 15.34
C GLU A 267 -23.59 -9.16 15.35
N LYS A 268 -23.03 -8.13 15.97
CA LYS A 268 -23.60 -6.78 15.97
C LYS A 268 -23.80 -6.25 14.55
N LEU A 269 -22.86 -6.49 13.65
CA LEU A 269 -22.94 -6.07 12.24
C LEU A 269 -23.90 -6.95 11.39
N GLN A 270 -24.47 -8.03 11.93
CA GLN A 270 -25.58 -8.71 11.28
C GLN A 270 -26.87 -7.86 11.37
N GLY A 271 -27.01 -7.02 12.39
CA GLY A 271 -28.12 -6.09 12.54
C GLY A 271 -28.12 -5.03 11.42
N LYS A 272 -29.26 -4.84 10.76
CA LYS A 272 -29.41 -3.89 9.63
C LYS A 272 -29.05 -2.46 10.02
N LYS A 273 -29.49 -2.02 11.21
CA LYS A 273 -29.23 -0.63 11.70
C LYS A 273 -27.75 -0.40 11.97
N GLU A 274 -27.10 -1.34 12.64
CA GLU A 274 -25.70 -1.30 13.03
C GLU A 274 -24.80 -1.35 11.78
N TYR A 275 -25.13 -2.22 10.83
CA TYR A 275 -24.43 -2.32 9.55
C TYR A 275 -24.50 -1.01 8.75
N ILE A 276 -25.71 -0.44 8.59
CA ILE A 276 -25.90 0.82 7.85
C ILE A 276 -25.09 1.95 8.51
N ALA A 277 -25.10 2.02 9.84
CA ALA A 277 -24.33 3.03 10.57
C ALA A 277 -22.82 2.88 10.35
N ALA A 278 -22.28 1.65 10.44
CA ALA A 278 -20.87 1.36 10.19
C ALA A 278 -20.49 1.60 8.72
N SER A 279 -21.33 1.18 7.78
CA SER A 279 -21.13 1.42 6.33
C SER A 279 -21.06 2.92 6.00
N LYS A 280 -21.92 3.74 6.60
CA LYS A 280 -21.89 5.19 6.43
C LYS A 280 -20.58 5.80 6.95
N LYS A 281 -20.10 5.35 8.12
CA LYS A 281 -18.81 5.78 8.66
C LYS A 281 -17.66 5.38 7.75
N ALA A 282 -17.65 4.15 7.26
CA ALA A 282 -16.63 3.64 6.33
C ALA A 282 -16.54 4.50 5.07
N ARG A 283 -17.67 4.75 4.39
CA ARG A 283 -17.71 5.63 3.20
C ARG A 283 -17.23 7.05 3.51
N LYS A 284 -17.70 7.64 4.61
CA LYS A 284 -17.25 8.98 5.01
C LYS A 284 -15.73 9.01 5.22
N ARG A 285 -15.17 7.95 5.84
CA ARG A 285 -13.72 7.87 6.05
C ARG A 285 -12.96 7.73 4.74
N ALA A 286 -13.41 6.88 3.83
CA ALA A 286 -12.81 6.74 2.50
C ALA A 286 -12.78 8.08 1.75
N GLU A 287 -13.85 8.87 1.77
CA GLU A 287 -13.87 10.21 1.16
C GLU A 287 -12.82 11.17 1.77
N GLN A 288 -12.58 11.09 3.09
CA GLN A 288 -11.53 11.87 3.75
C GLN A 288 -10.11 11.46 3.35
N LEU A 289 -9.97 10.23 2.85
CA LEU A 289 -8.70 9.64 2.41
C LEU A 289 -8.44 9.81 0.90
N ARG A 290 -9.26 10.60 0.19
CA ARG A 290 -8.99 10.91 -1.22
C ARG A 290 -7.58 11.46 -1.38
N PRO A 291 -6.79 10.93 -2.31
CA PRO A 291 -5.37 11.24 -2.39
C PRO A 291 -5.05 12.57 -3.09
N ASP A 292 -6.01 13.17 -3.81
CA ASP A 292 -5.80 14.25 -4.79
C ASP A 292 -4.94 15.40 -4.23
N THR A 293 -5.37 16.02 -3.13
CA THR A 293 -4.63 17.14 -2.52
C THR A 293 -3.22 16.74 -2.06
N LYS A 294 -3.07 15.53 -1.51
CA LYS A 294 -1.75 15.02 -1.08
C LYS A 294 -0.84 14.73 -2.26
N LEU A 295 -1.38 14.22 -3.35
CA LEU A 295 -0.64 13.96 -4.59
C LEU A 295 -0.15 15.27 -5.23
N GLU A 296 -1.00 16.31 -5.29
CA GLU A 296 -0.59 17.64 -5.77
C GLU A 296 0.51 18.26 -4.89
N GLN A 297 0.41 18.12 -3.56
CA GLN A 297 1.45 18.59 -2.63
C GLN A 297 2.73 17.80 -2.81
N PHE A 298 2.62 16.50 -3.05
CA PHE A 298 3.76 15.62 -3.29
C PHE A 298 4.47 15.97 -4.60
N ASP A 299 3.73 16.27 -5.66
CA ASP A 299 4.31 16.73 -6.92
C ASP A 299 5.16 18.00 -6.74
N LYS A 300 4.65 18.98 -6.00
CA LYS A 300 5.41 20.19 -5.65
C LYS A 300 6.68 19.86 -4.85
N PHE A 301 6.60 18.89 -3.92
CA PHE A 301 7.75 18.43 -3.17
C PHE A 301 8.81 17.79 -4.10
N ILE A 302 8.40 16.95 -5.06
CA ILE A 302 9.33 16.35 -6.02
C ILE A 302 9.99 17.41 -6.91
N HIS A 303 9.26 18.39 -7.37
CA HIS A 303 9.81 19.53 -8.12
C HIS A 303 10.84 20.32 -7.28
N HIS A 304 10.56 20.57 -6.00
CA HIS A 304 11.46 21.28 -5.10
C HIS A 304 12.80 20.54 -4.91
N ILE A 305 12.75 19.25 -4.59
CA ILE A 305 13.97 18.46 -4.34
C ILE A 305 14.84 18.29 -5.61
N THR A 306 14.20 18.17 -6.76
CA THR A 306 14.88 18.03 -8.06
C THR A 306 15.60 19.31 -8.42
N LYS A 307 14.99 20.48 -8.26
CA LYS A 307 15.59 21.80 -8.50
C LYS A 307 16.77 22.06 -7.57
N LYS A 308 16.60 21.80 -6.27
CA LYS A 308 17.64 21.99 -5.24
C LYS A 308 18.90 21.17 -5.55
N GLU A 309 18.75 19.93 -5.99
CA GLU A 309 19.87 19.05 -6.35
C GLU A 309 20.59 19.54 -7.61
N TYR A 310 19.84 20.03 -8.62
CA TYR A 310 20.42 20.63 -9.82
C TYR A 310 21.29 21.84 -9.50
N ASP A 311 20.82 22.76 -8.67
CA ASP A 311 21.55 23.97 -8.26
C ASP A 311 22.81 23.62 -7.45
N THR A 312 22.73 22.62 -6.56
CA THR A 312 23.87 22.14 -5.77
C THR A 312 24.97 21.53 -6.66
N ASN A 313 24.60 20.73 -7.64
CA ASN A 313 25.56 20.11 -8.56
C ASN A 313 26.22 21.13 -9.50
N ARG A 314 25.47 22.15 -9.93
CA ARG A 314 26.00 23.24 -10.74
C ARG A 314 27.04 24.04 -9.98
N ASN A 315 26.85 24.36 -8.73
CA ASN A 315 27.79 25.11 -7.90
C ASN A 315 29.08 24.32 -7.62
N LYS A 316 29.01 23.00 -7.47
CA LYS A 316 30.19 22.12 -7.32
C LYS A 316 31.02 21.95 -8.60
N SER A 317 30.46 22.20 -9.78
CA SER A 317 31.18 22.12 -11.05
C SER A 317 31.87 23.43 -11.42
N ILE A 318 31.62 24.53 -10.70
CA ILE A 318 32.17 25.87 -10.90
C ILE A 318 33.27 26.15 -9.86
N SER A 319 33.33 25.39 -8.77
CA SER A 319 34.40 25.43 -7.74
C SER A 319 35.49 24.41 -8.03
#